data_c933e5e50deebab69358fb6db31b4d96
#
_entry.id   c933e5e50deebab69358fb6db31b4d96
#
_cell.length_a   1.000
_cell.length_b   1.000
_cell.length_c   1.000
_cell.angle_alpha   90.00
_cell.angle_beta   90.00
_cell.angle_gamma   90.00
#
_symmetry.space_group_name_H-M   'P 1'
#
loop_
_entity.id
_entity.type
_entity.pdbx_description
1 polymer ?
#
loop_
_entity_poly.entity_id
_entity_poly.type
_entity_poly.pdbx_seq_one_letter_code
_entity_poly.pdbx_strand_id
1 'polypeptide(L)'
;MFKRVILFLLALVAIGIAGVFVLAWHPALDPIEPPAAATFDASPMARGEVLASAGYCPTCHTASGGPRNAGGYALKTGFGTIYSTNITPDIATGIGAWSEPAFARAMREGIARDGSELYPAFPFDHFTRLSDADISALYAYLMSQPAVSAAERANELPFPLNIRALQAGWKLLFLDKGRHEPTPGKGEEWNRGAYLVEGIAHCGACHTPRNALGAEKGGDQAYAGAFIDGWEAPALGNGNPAPLSWNVDRLTDYLRTGATALHGVAAGPMSAVVHDGLSALPDSDIRAMAVYLADLNGSAARSEADDTRLAALLKSSAVDPRHLFDAGADVYRAACASCHYNSANPPSLLRPELALNSALTSPDPTNFLQVVMHGVGVAEGIPGTMMPPFAAALSDAEIQALASYLRSSMTDRPPWTDLSRHIATVRKGEAGS
;
A
#
# COMPACT_ATOMS: atom_id res chain seq x y z
N MET A 1 4.11 -46.96 -29.33
CA MET A 1 4.43 -46.35 -28.03
C MET A 1 4.24 -44.84 -28.05
N PHE A 2 4.83 -44.07 -28.92
CA PHE A 2 4.77 -42.60 -29.04
C PHE A 2 3.32 -42.03 -29.13
N LYS A 3 2.46 -42.56 -30.01
CA LYS A 3 1.04 -42.12 -30.14
C LYS A 3 0.24 -42.32 -28.84
N ARG A 4 0.48 -43.39 -28.09
CA ARG A 4 -0.19 -43.63 -26.81
C ARG A 4 0.23 -42.65 -25.73
N VAL A 5 1.53 -42.25 -25.74
CA VAL A 5 2.05 -41.23 -24.80
C VAL A 5 1.42 -39.86 -25.12
N ILE A 6 1.33 -39.49 -26.40
CA ILE A 6 0.68 -38.22 -26.80
C ILE A 6 -0.80 -38.20 -26.38
N LEU A 7 -1.55 -39.29 -26.68
CA LEU A 7 -2.94 -39.38 -26.28
C LEU A 7 -3.15 -39.31 -24.76
N PHE A 8 -2.26 -39.92 -24.00
CA PHE A 8 -2.30 -39.83 -22.54
C PHE A 8 -2.03 -38.41 -22.04
N LEU A 9 -1.04 -37.71 -22.59
CA LEU A 9 -0.73 -36.31 -22.27
C LEU A 9 -1.91 -35.38 -22.65
N LEU A 10 -2.51 -35.58 -23.80
CA LEU A 10 -3.71 -34.82 -24.22
C LEU A 10 -4.90 -35.07 -23.32
N ALA A 11 -5.09 -36.30 -22.85
CA ALA A 11 -6.14 -36.63 -21.89
C ALA A 11 -5.88 -35.97 -20.54
N LEU A 12 -4.64 -35.95 -20.04
CA LEU A 12 -4.30 -35.24 -18.81
C LEU A 12 -4.53 -33.73 -18.92
N VAL A 13 -4.16 -33.12 -20.06
CA VAL A 13 -4.44 -31.71 -20.33
C VAL A 13 -5.94 -31.44 -20.37
N ALA A 14 -6.71 -32.27 -21.06
CA ALA A 14 -8.16 -32.13 -21.10
C ALA A 14 -8.83 -32.26 -19.72
N ILE A 15 -8.37 -33.23 -18.91
CA ILE A 15 -8.82 -33.38 -17.51
C ILE A 15 -8.45 -32.15 -16.67
N GLY A 16 -7.23 -31.64 -16.84
CA GLY A 16 -6.79 -30.41 -16.15
C GLY A 16 -7.64 -29.20 -16.53
N ILE A 17 -7.91 -29.00 -17.82
CA ILE A 17 -8.80 -27.93 -18.30
C ILE A 17 -10.22 -28.08 -17.74
N ALA A 18 -10.80 -29.28 -17.81
CA ALA A 18 -12.12 -29.56 -17.25
C ALA A 18 -12.15 -29.30 -15.74
N GLY A 19 -11.09 -29.69 -15.01
CA GLY A 19 -10.94 -29.43 -13.58
C GLY A 19 -10.94 -27.93 -13.26
N VAL A 20 -10.22 -27.12 -14.04
CA VAL A 20 -10.21 -25.65 -13.88
C VAL A 20 -11.62 -25.07 -14.10
N PHE A 21 -12.34 -25.50 -15.14
CA PHE A 21 -13.70 -25.03 -15.39
C PHE A 21 -14.68 -25.43 -14.30
N VAL A 22 -14.55 -26.64 -13.74
CA VAL A 22 -15.39 -27.10 -12.62
C VAL A 22 -15.10 -26.26 -11.36
N LEU A 23 -13.84 -25.99 -11.07
CA LEU A 23 -13.43 -25.14 -9.93
C LEU A 23 -13.84 -23.69 -10.09
N ALA A 24 -13.79 -23.16 -11.32
CA ALA A 24 -14.12 -21.77 -11.64
C ALA A 24 -15.64 -21.55 -11.82
N TRP A 25 -16.44 -22.64 -11.86
CA TRP A 25 -17.86 -22.49 -12.06
C TRP A 25 -18.58 -22.16 -10.76
N HIS A 26 -19.17 -20.98 -10.72
CA HIS A 26 -20.01 -20.53 -9.62
C HIS A 26 -21.37 -20.07 -10.19
N PRO A 27 -22.50 -20.40 -9.54
CA PRO A 27 -23.80 -19.93 -10.00
C PRO A 27 -23.87 -18.41 -9.91
N ALA A 28 -24.46 -17.80 -10.94
CA ALA A 28 -24.85 -16.40 -10.85
C ALA A 28 -25.89 -16.22 -9.74
N LEU A 29 -25.83 -15.10 -9.04
CA LEU A 29 -26.86 -14.69 -8.10
C LEU A 29 -27.85 -13.77 -8.82
N ASP A 30 -29.14 -13.92 -8.50
CA ASP A 30 -30.17 -13.13 -9.14
C ASP A 30 -29.97 -11.63 -8.93
N PRO A 31 -30.22 -10.82 -9.98
CA PRO A 31 -30.17 -9.39 -9.84
C PRO A 31 -31.32 -8.89 -8.95
N ILE A 32 -31.03 -7.79 -8.24
CA ILE A 32 -32.06 -7.09 -7.47
C ILE A 32 -32.28 -5.69 -8.02
N GLU A 33 -33.39 -5.06 -7.66
CA GLU A 33 -33.52 -3.60 -7.76
C GLU A 33 -32.70 -2.96 -6.65
N PRO A 34 -31.96 -1.87 -6.92
CA PRO A 34 -31.14 -1.20 -5.92
C PRO A 34 -32.02 -0.80 -4.71
N PRO A 35 -31.62 -1.14 -3.49
CA PRO A 35 -32.30 -0.63 -2.31
C PRO A 35 -32.28 0.91 -2.30
N ALA A 36 -33.41 1.53 -1.94
CA ALA A 36 -33.41 2.97 -1.76
C ALA A 36 -32.49 3.36 -0.59
N ALA A 37 -31.70 4.41 -0.73
CA ALA A 37 -30.77 4.86 0.32
C ALA A 37 -31.47 5.04 1.69
N ALA A 38 -32.74 5.47 1.70
CA ALA A 38 -33.55 5.63 2.91
C ALA A 38 -33.91 4.31 3.63
N THR A 39 -33.63 3.15 3.03
CA THR A 39 -33.86 1.84 3.69
C THR A 39 -32.72 1.43 4.61
N PHE A 40 -31.58 2.11 4.55
CA PHE A 40 -30.44 1.83 5.38
C PHE A 40 -30.43 2.75 6.63
N ASP A 41 -30.09 2.18 7.76
CA ASP A 41 -29.89 2.94 8.99
C ASP A 41 -28.65 3.83 8.89
N ALA A 42 -28.73 5.02 9.51
CA ALA A 42 -27.64 6.01 9.46
C ALA A 42 -26.33 5.48 10.09
N SER A 43 -26.41 4.69 11.16
CA SER A 43 -25.22 4.17 11.84
C SER A 43 -24.41 3.18 10.99
N PRO A 44 -24.99 2.13 10.36
CA PRO A 44 -24.27 1.29 9.41
C PRO A 44 -23.69 2.08 8.23
N MET A 45 -24.43 3.05 7.67
CA MET A 45 -23.92 3.88 6.56
C MET A 45 -22.69 4.68 6.98
N ALA A 46 -22.72 5.36 8.13
CA ALA A 46 -21.56 6.11 8.63
C ALA A 46 -20.34 5.18 8.90
N ARG A 47 -20.59 3.99 9.46
CA ARG A 47 -19.55 2.98 9.63
C ARG A 47 -18.99 2.52 8.29
N GLY A 48 -19.84 2.24 7.30
CA GLY A 48 -19.45 1.84 5.96
C GLY A 48 -18.60 2.90 5.24
N GLU A 49 -18.90 4.18 5.43
CA GLU A 49 -18.10 5.30 4.91
C GLU A 49 -16.67 5.29 5.46
N VAL A 50 -16.55 5.15 6.78
CA VAL A 50 -15.25 5.05 7.45
C VAL A 50 -14.46 3.83 6.96
N LEU A 51 -15.11 2.68 6.85
CA LEU A 51 -14.49 1.45 6.33
C LEU A 51 -14.10 1.56 4.86
N ALA A 52 -14.94 2.17 4.02
CA ALA A 52 -14.63 2.37 2.60
C ALA A 52 -13.43 3.31 2.41
N SER A 53 -13.29 4.31 3.26
CA SER A 53 -12.09 5.17 3.28
C SER A 53 -10.87 4.36 3.72
N ALA A 54 -10.92 3.69 4.88
CA ALA A 54 -9.82 2.88 5.41
C ALA A 54 -9.39 1.74 4.46
N GLY A 55 -10.37 1.18 3.70
CA GLY A 55 -10.14 0.16 2.68
C GLY A 55 -9.73 0.71 1.32
N TYR A 56 -9.51 2.01 1.21
CA TYR A 56 -9.00 2.64 0.00
C TYR A 56 -9.92 2.52 -1.22
N CYS A 57 -11.22 2.21 -0.99
CA CYS A 57 -12.16 1.95 -2.07
C CYS A 57 -12.25 3.10 -3.09
N PRO A 58 -12.46 4.38 -2.66
CA PRO A 58 -12.57 5.47 -3.60
C PRO A 58 -11.30 5.74 -4.39
N THR A 59 -10.14 5.57 -3.77
CA THR A 59 -8.84 5.83 -4.42
C THR A 59 -8.58 4.86 -5.56
N CYS A 60 -8.86 3.56 -5.33
CA CYS A 60 -8.73 2.54 -6.37
C CYS A 60 -9.89 2.56 -7.36
N HIS A 61 -11.11 2.95 -6.95
CA HIS A 61 -12.28 2.92 -7.82
C HIS A 61 -12.67 4.28 -8.42
N THR A 62 -11.71 5.22 -8.50
CA THR A 62 -11.92 6.53 -9.16
C THR A 62 -10.77 6.79 -10.14
N ALA A 63 -11.09 6.90 -11.43
CA ALA A 63 -10.10 7.33 -12.42
C ALA A 63 -9.65 8.78 -12.15
N SER A 64 -8.43 9.12 -12.54
CA SER A 64 -7.93 10.50 -12.41
C SER A 64 -8.87 11.49 -13.07
N GLY A 65 -9.39 12.43 -12.28
CA GLY A 65 -10.39 13.42 -12.73
C GLY A 65 -11.78 12.84 -13.03
N GLY A 66 -12.01 11.55 -12.76
CA GLY A 66 -13.30 10.89 -12.96
C GLY A 66 -14.25 11.03 -11.76
N PRO A 67 -15.52 10.62 -11.93
CA PRO A 67 -16.48 10.58 -10.83
C PRO A 67 -16.06 9.55 -9.76
N ARG A 68 -16.29 9.90 -8.49
CA ARG A 68 -15.97 9.06 -7.34
C ARG A 68 -16.64 7.69 -7.46
N ASN A 69 -15.90 6.62 -7.22
CA ASN A 69 -16.34 5.23 -7.23
C ASN A 69 -16.82 4.71 -8.59
N ALA A 70 -16.67 5.46 -9.68
CA ALA A 70 -17.14 5.07 -11.02
C ALA A 70 -16.16 4.16 -11.78
N GLY A 71 -15.06 3.74 -11.16
CA GLY A 71 -14.06 2.87 -11.75
C GLY A 71 -13.10 3.55 -12.71
N GLY A 72 -12.38 2.74 -13.49
CA GLY A 72 -11.48 3.22 -14.54
C GLY A 72 -10.06 3.58 -14.08
N TYR A 73 -9.73 3.42 -12.80
CA TYR A 73 -8.35 3.55 -12.32
C TYR A 73 -7.48 2.44 -12.92
N ALA A 74 -6.32 2.81 -13.45
CA ALA A 74 -5.39 1.89 -14.09
C ALA A 74 -4.34 1.40 -13.08
N LEU A 75 -4.52 0.19 -12.55
CA LEU A 75 -3.54 -0.47 -11.72
C LEU A 75 -2.53 -1.18 -12.61
N LYS A 76 -1.32 -0.65 -12.68
CA LYS A 76 -0.19 -1.26 -13.40
C LYS A 76 0.43 -2.36 -12.56
N THR A 77 0.58 -3.54 -13.12
CA THR A 77 1.20 -4.70 -12.46
C THR A 77 2.29 -5.30 -13.35
N GLY A 78 3.14 -6.16 -12.80
CA GLY A 78 4.10 -6.94 -13.60
C GLY A 78 3.45 -7.89 -14.61
N PHE A 79 2.13 -8.06 -14.57
CA PHE A 79 1.34 -8.94 -15.45
C PHE A 79 0.56 -8.16 -16.52
N GLY A 80 0.54 -6.84 -16.47
CA GLY A 80 -0.25 -5.96 -17.32
C GLY A 80 -1.09 -4.98 -16.51
N THR A 81 -1.99 -4.26 -17.18
CA THR A 81 -2.84 -3.25 -16.55
C THR A 81 -4.23 -3.82 -16.23
N ILE A 82 -4.67 -3.67 -14.99
CA ILE A 82 -6.02 -3.99 -14.53
C ILE A 82 -6.76 -2.68 -14.28
N TYR A 83 -7.97 -2.56 -14.81
CA TYR A 83 -8.82 -1.40 -14.59
C TYR A 83 -9.86 -1.69 -13.52
N SER A 84 -10.00 -0.77 -12.56
CA SER A 84 -11.00 -0.89 -11.50
C SER A 84 -12.41 -0.76 -12.09
N THR A 85 -13.36 -1.49 -11.48
CA THR A 85 -14.75 -1.48 -11.86
C THR A 85 -15.52 -0.33 -11.20
N ASN A 86 -16.69 0.02 -11.75
CA ASN A 86 -17.66 0.91 -11.13
C ASN A 86 -18.30 0.21 -9.91
N ILE A 87 -18.17 0.81 -8.72
CA ILE A 87 -18.79 0.33 -7.48
C ILE A 87 -19.91 1.25 -6.96
N THR A 88 -20.41 2.15 -7.83
CA THR A 88 -21.63 2.92 -7.55
C THR A 88 -22.88 2.04 -7.73
N PRO A 89 -24.05 2.42 -7.17
CA PRO A 89 -25.28 1.66 -7.32
C PRO A 89 -25.97 1.84 -8.70
N ASP A 90 -25.18 2.04 -9.76
CA ASP A 90 -25.69 1.99 -11.14
C ASP A 90 -26.03 0.55 -11.52
N ILE A 91 -27.24 0.32 -12.05
CA ILE A 91 -27.74 -1.02 -12.35
C ILE A 91 -26.97 -1.66 -13.51
N ALA A 92 -26.64 -0.87 -14.52
CA ALA A 92 -26.08 -1.37 -15.77
C ALA A 92 -24.55 -1.53 -15.72
N THR A 93 -23.86 -0.62 -15.07
CA THR A 93 -22.38 -0.54 -15.12
C THR A 93 -21.72 -0.68 -13.76
N GLY A 94 -22.49 -0.64 -12.67
CA GLY A 94 -21.99 -0.71 -11.29
C GLY A 94 -22.50 -1.92 -10.52
N ILE A 95 -22.62 -1.76 -9.22
CA ILE A 95 -23.09 -2.82 -8.31
C ILE A 95 -24.58 -2.69 -7.96
N GLY A 96 -25.36 -1.82 -8.64
CA GLY A 96 -26.76 -1.56 -8.32
C GLY A 96 -27.65 -2.80 -8.35
N ALA A 97 -27.37 -3.75 -9.24
CA ALA A 97 -28.10 -5.01 -9.31
C ALA A 97 -27.57 -6.11 -8.36
N TRP A 98 -26.62 -5.78 -7.44
CA TRP A 98 -26.02 -6.76 -6.54
C TRP A 98 -26.78 -6.83 -5.21
N SER A 99 -27.18 -8.02 -4.82
CA SER A 99 -27.67 -8.27 -3.46
C SER A 99 -26.50 -8.23 -2.45
N GLU A 100 -26.80 -8.00 -1.17
CA GLU A 100 -25.78 -8.07 -0.11
C GLU A 100 -25.02 -9.41 -0.09
N PRO A 101 -25.65 -10.60 -0.28
CA PRO A 101 -24.91 -11.84 -0.44
C PRO A 101 -23.98 -11.86 -1.67
N ALA A 102 -24.34 -11.21 -2.78
CA ALA A 102 -23.46 -11.10 -3.94
C ALA A 102 -22.24 -10.22 -3.64
N PHE A 103 -22.44 -9.10 -2.97
CA PHE A 103 -21.38 -8.23 -2.51
C PHE A 103 -20.46 -8.95 -1.50
N ALA A 104 -21.03 -9.62 -0.50
CA ALA A 104 -20.27 -10.40 0.48
C ALA A 104 -19.41 -11.51 -0.17
N ARG A 105 -19.96 -12.19 -1.19
CA ARG A 105 -19.22 -13.21 -1.96
C ARG A 105 -18.04 -12.60 -2.70
N ALA A 106 -18.21 -11.43 -3.30
CA ALA A 106 -17.09 -10.72 -3.95
C ALA A 106 -16.00 -10.32 -2.95
N MET A 107 -16.39 -9.74 -1.82
CA MET A 107 -15.46 -9.31 -0.78
C MET A 107 -14.69 -10.48 -0.14
N ARG A 108 -15.33 -11.63 0.05
CA ARG A 108 -14.72 -12.76 0.77
C ARG A 108 -14.02 -13.76 -0.11
N GLU A 109 -14.54 -13.93 -1.32
CA GLU A 109 -14.14 -15.04 -2.18
C GLU A 109 -13.61 -14.58 -3.54
N GLY A 110 -13.72 -13.29 -3.83
CA GLY A 110 -13.32 -12.76 -5.14
C GLY A 110 -14.18 -13.33 -6.28
N ILE A 111 -15.49 -13.52 -6.05
CA ILE A 111 -16.44 -14.05 -7.05
C ILE A 111 -17.53 -13.00 -7.28
N ALA A 112 -17.64 -12.51 -8.50
CA ALA A 112 -18.63 -11.53 -8.90
C ALA A 112 -20.08 -12.09 -8.87
N ARG A 113 -21.08 -11.20 -8.97
CA ARG A 113 -22.50 -11.59 -8.96
C ARG A 113 -22.86 -12.58 -10.06
N ASP A 114 -22.24 -12.46 -11.23
CA ASP A 114 -22.46 -13.36 -12.38
C ASP A 114 -21.73 -14.71 -12.27
N GLY A 115 -20.97 -14.92 -11.19
CA GLY A 115 -20.17 -16.11 -10.95
C GLY A 115 -18.76 -16.04 -11.53
N SER A 116 -18.38 -14.95 -12.19
CA SER A 116 -17.03 -14.80 -12.71
C SER A 116 -16.00 -14.56 -11.62
N GLU A 117 -14.78 -15.03 -11.86
CA GLU A 117 -13.64 -14.84 -10.98
C GLU A 117 -13.13 -13.40 -11.03
N LEU A 118 -12.79 -12.81 -9.86
CA LEU A 118 -12.12 -11.53 -9.77
C LEU A 118 -10.59 -11.71 -9.71
N TYR A 119 -9.86 -10.75 -10.26
CA TYR A 119 -8.40 -10.73 -10.15
C TYR A 119 -7.95 -10.32 -8.75
N PRO A 120 -6.82 -10.86 -8.22
CA PRO A 120 -6.30 -10.54 -6.89
C PRO A 120 -5.68 -9.14 -6.77
N ALA A 121 -5.91 -8.27 -7.76
CA ALA A 121 -5.78 -6.83 -7.64
C ALA A 121 -6.87 -6.22 -6.74
N PHE A 122 -8.00 -6.89 -6.62
CA PHE A 122 -9.00 -6.67 -5.60
C PHE A 122 -8.61 -7.52 -4.39
N PRO A 123 -8.28 -6.92 -3.22
CA PRO A 123 -7.65 -7.63 -2.10
C PRO A 123 -8.65 -8.47 -1.29
N PHE A 124 -9.36 -9.38 -1.96
CA PHE A 124 -10.31 -10.29 -1.32
C PHE A 124 -9.63 -11.26 -0.33
N ASP A 125 -8.35 -11.52 -0.49
CA ASP A 125 -7.50 -12.28 0.43
C ASP A 125 -7.35 -11.59 1.80
N HIS A 126 -7.46 -10.28 1.85
CA HIS A 126 -7.58 -9.48 3.07
C HIS A 126 -9.03 -9.29 3.50
N PHE A 127 -9.91 -8.92 2.58
CA PHE A 127 -11.31 -8.63 2.91
C PHE A 127 -12.10 -9.84 3.40
N THR A 128 -11.63 -11.06 3.13
CA THR A 128 -12.18 -12.28 3.72
C THR A 128 -12.15 -12.27 5.25
N ARG A 129 -11.22 -11.49 5.86
CA ARG A 129 -11.06 -11.32 7.31
C ARG A 129 -12.16 -10.45 7.95
N LEU A 130 -12.92 -9.69 7.17
CA LEU A 130 -13.93 -8.77 7.69
C LEU A 130 -15.10 -9.48 8.37
N SER A 131 -15.67 -8.86 9.39
CA SER A 131 -16.92 -9.30 10.01
C SER A 131 -18.10 -9.16 9.05
N ASP A 132 -19.19 -9.90 9.30
CA ASP A 132 -20.43 -9.73 8.52
C ASP A 132 -20.99 -8.33 8.68
N ALA A 133 -20.95 -7.78 9.91
CA ALA A 133 -21.41 -6.44 10.20
C ALA A 133 -20.65 -5.36 9.40
N ASP A 134 -19.35 -5.53 9.20
CA ASP A 134 -18.56 -4.58 8.43
C ASP A 134 -18.79 -4.69 6.93
N ILE A 135 -19.02 -5.90 6.41
CA ILE A 135 -19.42 -6.09 5.00
C ILE A 135 -20.81 -5.51 4.76
N SER A 136 -21.78 -5.73 5.66
CA SER A 136 -23.11 -5.12 5.59
C SER A 136 -23.04 -3.59 5.63
N ALA A 137 -22.18 -3.02 6.48
CA ALA A 137 -21.97 -1.57 6.58
C ALA A 137 -21.39 -1.00 5.28
N LEU A 138 -20.37 -1.65 4.70
CA LEU A 138 -19.80 -1.26 3.40
C LEU A 138 -20.85 -1.31 2.28
N TYR A 139 -21.65 -2.38 2.23
CA TYR A 139 -22.74 -2.52 1.27
C TYR A 139 -23.76 -1.40 1.41
N ALA A 140 -24.23 -1.11 2.63
CA ALA A 140 -25.18 -0.03 2.90
C ALA A 140 -24.66 1.33 2.45
N TYR A 141 -23.39 1.62 2.76
CA TYR A 141 -22.75 2.86 2.32
C TYR A 141 -22.65 2.96 0.81
N LEU A 142 -22.11 1.93 0.12
CA LEU A 142 -21.95 1.96 -1.33
C LEU A 142 -23.26 2.05 -2.08
N MET A 143 -24.30 1.33 -1.61
CA MET A 143 -25.64 1.38 -2.20
C MET A 143 -26.39 2.69 -1.91
N SER A 144 -25.96 3.48 -0.93
CA SER A 144 -26.50 4.81 -0.65
C SER A 144 -25.87 5.93 -1.48
N GLN A 145 -24.78 5.65 -2.22
CA GLN A 145 -24.09 6.66 -3.03
C GLN A 145 -24.88 7.01 -4.29
N PRO A 146 -24.63 8.19 -4.92
CA PRO A 146 -25.19 8.49 -6.23
C PRO A 146 -24.78 7.46 -7.29
N ALA A 147 -25.76 6.96 -8.04
CA ALA A 147 -25.49 6.10 -9.19
C ALA A 147 -24.80 6.88 -10.30
N VAL A 148 -23.71 6.34 -10.83
CA VAL A 148 -22.94 6.92 -11.94
C VAL A 148 -22.83 5.90 -13.04
N SER A 149 -23.36 6.20 -14.22
CA SER A 149 -23.18 5.32 -15.39
C SER A 149 -21.79 5.54 -15.98
N ALA A 150 -20.95 4.53 -15.91
CA ALA A 150 -19.57 4.54 -16.43
C ALA A 150 -19.24 3.19 -17.06
N ALA A 151 -18.88 3.19 -18.32
CA ALA A 151 -18.55 1.97 -19.04
C ALA A 151 -17.29 1.30 -18.46
N GLU A 152 -17.34 -0.01 -18.29
CA GLU A 152 -16.19 -0.80 -17.86
C GLU A 152 -15.09 -0.72 -18.91
N ARG A 153 -13.86 -0.50 -18.45
CA ARG A 153 -12.67 -0.59 -19.28
C ARG A 153 -12.08 -2.00 -19.21
N ALA A 154 -11.83 -2.60 -20.39
CA ALA A 154 -11.24 -3.93 -20.45
C ALA A 154 -9.79 -3.94 -19.91
N ASN A 155 -9.45 -4.98 -19.16
CA ASN A 155 -8.08 -5.19 -18.68
C ASN A 155 -7.12 -5.46 -19.83
N GLU A 156 -5.91 -4.94 -19.72
CA GLU A 156 -4.81 -5.12 -20.68
C GLU A 156 -3.84 -6.20 -20.15
N LEU A 157 -4.32 -7.46 -20.16
CA LEU A 157 -3.57 -8.62 -19.71
C LEU A 157 -3.22 -9.53 -20.91
N PRO A 158 -1.96 -10.01 -21.04
CA PRO A 158 -1.58 -10.94 -22.08
C PRO A 158 -2.22 -12.32 -21.86
N PHE A 159 -2.44 -13.05 -22.96
CA PHE A 159 -2.81 -14.47 -22.88
C PHE A 159 -1.70 -15.28 -22.18
N PRO A 160 -2.02 -16.21 -21.26
CA PRO A 160 -3.35 -16.66 -20.85
C PRO A 160 -3.93 -15.91 -19.64
N LEU A 161 -3.28 -14.86 -19.12
CA LEU A 161 -3.66 -14.15 -17.89
C LEU A 161 -5.01 -13.40 -18.01
N ASN A 162 -5.47 -13.15 -19.24
CA ASN A 162 -6.79 -12.59 -19.51
C ASN A 162 -7.95 -13.60 -19.35
N ILE A 163 -7.68 -14.88 -19.06
CA ILE A 163 -8.69 -15.89 -18.79
C ILE A 163 -9.04 -15.88 -17.30
N ARG A 164 -10.16 -15.24 -16.93
CA ARG A 164 -10.61 -15.10 -15.52
C ARG A 164 -10.73 -16.44 -14.79
N ALA A 165 -11.17 -17.51 -15.45
CA ALA A 165 -11.30 -18.84 -14.86
C ALA A 165 -10.01 -19.39 -14.25
N LEU A 166 -8.82 -18.94 -14.71
CA LEU A 166 -7.54 -19.34 -14.13
C LEU A 166 -7.35 -18.82 -12.68
N GLN A 167 -8.11 -17.79 -12.30
CA GLN A 167 -8.05 -17.25 -10.93
C GLN A 167 -8.62 -18.27 -9.90
N ALA A 168 -9.46 -19.22 -10.30
CA ALA A 168 -9.87 -20.31 -9.42
C ALA A 168 -8.68 -21.16 -8.96
N GLY A 169 -7.73 -21.45 -9.86
CA GLY A 169 -6.49 -22.14 -9.53
C GLY A 169 -5.57 -21.31 -8.63
N TRP A 170 -5.47 -20.01 -8.89
CA TRP A 170 -4.73 -19.09 -8.05
C TRP A 170 -5.31 -19.04 -6.63
N LYS A 171 -6.63 -18.92 -6.51
CA LYS A 171 -7.33 -18.90 -5.21
C LYS A 171 -7.17 -20.22 -4.45
N LEU A 172 -7.20 -21.35 -5.14
CA LEU A 172 -6.95 -22.66 -4.52
C LEU A 172 -5.57 -22.75 -3.86
N LEU A 173 -4.56 -22.08 -4.43
CA LEU A 173 -3.19 -22.11 -3.94
C LEU A 173 -2.91 -21.06 -2.86
N PHE A 174 -3.57 -19.90 -2.92
CA PHE A 174 -3.12 -18.73 -2.17
C PHE A 174 -4.22 -18.04 -1.34
N LEU A 175 -5.51 -18.32 -1.57
CA LEU A 175 -6.58 -17.72 -0.79
C LEU A 175 -6.85 -18.54 0.47
N ASP A 176 -6.42 -18.01 1.62
CA ASP A 176 -6.80 -18.52 2.93
C ASP A 176 -8.08 -17.80 3.39
N LYS A 177 -9.23 -18.48 3.18
CA LYS A 177 -10.54 -17.94 3.53
C LYS A 177 -10.79 -18.02 5.03
N GLY A 178 -11.31 -16.96 5.61
CA GLY A 178 -11.75 -16.99 7.00
C GLY A 178 -11.85 -15.59 7.60
N ARG A 179 -12.80 -15.41 8.51
CA ARG A 179 -12.90 -14.20 9.32
C ARG A 179 -11.68 -14.08 10.24
N HIS A 180 -11.34 -12.86 10.60
CA HIS A 180 -10.32 -12.64 11.60
C HIS A 180 -10.77 -13.25 12.95
N GLU A 181 -9.93 -14.09 13.50
CA GLU A 181 -10.12 -14.67 14.83
C GLU A 181 -9.16 -13.99 15.82
N PRO A 182 -9.66 -13.52 16.97
CA PRO A 182 -8.79 -12.92 17.97
C PRO A 182 -7.66 -13.84 18.41
N THR A 183 -6.45 -13.33 18.46
CA THR A 183 -5.27 -14.09 18.91
C THR A 183 -5.33 -14.30 20.42
N PRO A 184 -5.37 -15.54 20.91
CA PRO A 184 -5.39 -15.83 22.34
C PRO A 184 -4.17 -15.23 23.08
N GLY A 185 -4.40 -14.62 24.22
CA GLY A 185 -3.35 -13.99 25.02
C GLY A 185 -2.96 -12.58 24.62
N LYS A 186 -3.46 -12.05 23.49
CA LYS A 186 -3.35 -10.63 23.13
C LYS A 186 -4.56 -9.84 23.61
N GLY A 187 -4.36 -8.57 23.98
CA GLY A 187 -5.43 -7.70 24.44
C GLY A 187 -6.41 -7.28 23.34
N GLU A 188 -7.55 -6.70 23.71
CA GLU A 188 -8.57 -6.24 22.77
C GLU A 188 -8.04 -5.19 21.79
N GLU A 189 -7.27 -4.23 22.27
CA GLU A 189 -6.69 -3.17 21.44
C GLU A 189 -5.74 -3.76 20.39
N TRP A 190 -4.90 -4.73 20.76
CA TRP A 190 -4.02 -5.43 19.83
C TRP A 190 -4.81 -6.21 18.76
N ASN A 191 -5.84 -6.97 19.20
CA ASN A 191 -6.68 -7.75 18.27
C ASN A 191 -7.50 -6.85 17.35
N ARG A 192 -7.94 -5.68 17.83
CA ARG A 192 -8.58 -4.67 16.98
C ARG A 192 -7.60 -4.13 15.93
N GLY A 193 -6.36 -3.86 16.33
CA GLY A 193 -5.29 -3.45 15.41
C GLY A 193 -5.01 -4.48 14.34
N ALA A 194 -4.84 -5.74 14.73
CA ALA A 194 -4.64 -6.87 13.81
C ALA A 194 -5.79 -6.97 12.79
N TYR A 195 -7.04 -6.93 13.26
CA TYR A 195 -8.23 -6.93 12.42
C TYR A 195 -8.22 -5.82 11.36
N LEU A 196 -7.84 -4.61 11.74
CA LEU A 196 -7.79 -3.47 10.83
C LEU A 196 -6.65 -3.59 9.82
N VAL A 197 -5.44 -3.89 10.30
CA VAL A 197 -4.21 -3.95 9.48
C VAL A 197 -4.24 -5.11 8.49
N GLU A 198 -4.69 -6.29 8.95
CA GLU A 198 -4.75 -7.50 8.11
C GLU A 198 -6.00 -7.55 7.24
N GLY A 199 -7.09 -6.90 7.66
CA GLY A 199 -8.37 -6.88 6.97
C GLY A 199 -8.56 -5.63 6.11
N ILE A 200 -9.34 -4.66 6.63
CA ILE A 200 -9.82 -3.54 5.79
C ILE A 200 -8.71 -2.64 5.27
N ALA A 201 -7.69 -2.35 6.07
CA ALA A 201 -6.56 -1.50 5.64
C ALA A 201 -5.53 -2.26 4.78
N HIS A 202 -5.62 -3.58 4.69
CA HIS A 202 -4.82 -4.49 3.85
C HIS A 202 -3.34 -4.06 3.68
N CYS A 203 -2.68 -3.69 4.77
CA CYS A 203 -1.31 -3.16 4.74
C CYS A 203 -0.32 -4.15 4.08
N GLY A 204 -0.57 -5.47 4.23
CA GLY A 204 0.19 -6.53 3.57
C GLY A 204 0.24 -6.39 2.07
N ALA A 205 -0.82 -5.90 1.43
CA ALA A 205 -0.90 -5.77 -0.02
C ALA A 205 0.25 -4.94 -0.64
N CYS A 206 0.75 -3.93 0.11
CA CYS A 206 1.90 -3.11 -0.29
C CYS A 206 3.19 -3.49 0.45
N HIS A 207 3.09 -3.94 1.71
CA HIS A 207 4.25 -4.15 2.57
C HIS A 207 4.75 -5.61 2.63
N THR A 208 4.18 -6.52 1.82
CA THR A 208 4.61 -7.92 1.72
C THR A 208 5.13 -8.23 0.31
N PRO A 209 6.31 -8.85 0.17
CA PRO A 209 6.82 -9.24 -1.14
C PRO A 209 5.91 -10.26 -1.79
N ARG A 210 5.81 -10.21 -3.12
CA ARG A 210 5.00 -11.15 -3.90
C ARG A 210 5.84 -12.28 -4.49
N ASN A 211 5.23 -13.42 -4.68
CA ASN A 211 5.84 -14.53 -5.42
C ASN A 211 5.67 -14.33 -6.95
N ALA A 212 6.23 -15.25 -7.75
CA ALA A 212 6.17 -15.18 -9.21
C ALA A 212 4.73 -15.25 -9.80
N LEU A 213 3.74 -15.65 -9.01
CA LEU A 213 2.33 -15.67 -9.39
C LEU A 213 1.53 -14.49 -8.80
N GLY A 214 2.22 -13.50 -8.25
CA GLY A 214 1.62 -12.28 -7.72
C GLY A 214 0.96 -12.39 -6.34
N ALA A 215 1.01 -13.56 -5.69
CA ALA A 215 0.50 -13.72 -4.34
C ALA A 215 1.49 -13.21 -3.29
N GLU A 216 0.98 -12.69 -2.19
CA GLU A 216 1.80 -12.29 -1.05
C GLU A 216 2.53 -13.49 -0.45
N LYS A 217 3.77 -13.29 -0.06
CA LYS A 217 4.55 -14.33 0.62
C LYS A 217 4.18 -14.37 2.10
N GLY A 218 3.99 -15.58 2.63
CA GLY A 218 3.69 -15.80 4.04
C GLY A 218 4.92 -16.03 4.92
N GLY A 219 4.68 -16.37 6.19
CA GLY A 219 5.72 -16.67 7.17
C GLY A 219 6.64 -15.48 7.42
N ASP A 220 7.94 -15.73 7.49
CA ASP A 220 8.95 -14.70 7.75
C ASP A 220 9.04 -13.60 6.67
N GLN A 221 8.37 -13.79 5.53
CA GLN A 221 8.31 -12.80 4.47
C GLN A 221 7.08 -11.89 4.57
N ALA A 222 6.11 -12.20 5.43
CA ALA A 222 4.97 -11.32 5.66
C ALA A 222 5.47 -9.98 6.22
N TYR A 223 4.99 -8.89 5.65
CA TYR A 223 5.39 -7.53 6.01
C TYR A 223 6.90 -7.23 5.88
N ALA A 224 7.62 -7.98 5.05
CA ALA A 224 9.07 -7.77 4.85
C ALA A 224 9.43 -6.63 3.88
N GLY A 225 8.43 -5.87 3.42
CA GLY A 225 8.58 -4.79 2.45
C GLY A 225 8.47 -5.26 1.01
N ALA A 226 8.06 -4.38 0.11
CA ALA A 226 7.92 -4.68 -1.32
C ALA A 226 8.02 -3.40 -2.16
N PHE A 227 8.11 -3.56 -3.49
CA PHE A 227 7.99 -2.45 -4.44
C PHE A 227 6.56 -2.36 -4.96
N ILE A 228 6.00 -1.16 -4.94
CA ILE A 228 4.66 -0.84 -5.47
C ILE A 228 4.66 0.56 -6.09
N ASP A 229 4.13 0.68 -7.30
CA ASP A 229 3.99 1.96 -8.02
C ASP A 229 5.28 2.81 -8.08
N GLY A 230 6.43 2.16 -8.23
CA GLY A 230 7.74 2.83 -8.29
C GLY A 230 8.29 3.29 -6.94
N TRP A 231 7.70 2.85 -5.83
CA TRP A 231 8.16 3.12 -4.48
C TRP A 231 8.50 1.83 -3.74
N GLU A 232 9.43 1.90 -2.81
CA GLU A 232 9.66 0.85 -1.84
C GLU A 232 8.71 1.06 -0.65
N ALA A 233 7.74 0.16 -0.46
CA ALA A 233 7.01 0.06 0.80
C ALA A 233 7.93 -0.66 1.81
N PRO A 234 8.40 0.01 2.87
CA PRO A 234 9.38 -0.58 3.77
C PRO A 234 8.79 -1.74 4.59
N ALA A 235 9.65 -2.60 5.12
CA ALA A 235 9.22 -3.63 6.05
C ALA A 235 8.49 -3.01 7.25
N LEU A 236 7.36 -3.61 7.65
CA LEU A 236 6.64 -3.25 8.87
C LEU A 236 7.07 -4.10 10.07
N GLY A 237 7.76 -5.22 9.84
CA GLY A 237 8.31 -6.10 10.87
C GLY A 237 9.73 -5.71 11.30
N ASN A 238 10.45 -6.69 11.85
CA ASN A 238 11.82 -6.52 12.37
C ASN A 238 12.86 -6.04 11.34
N GLY A 239 12.57 -6.17 10.04
CA GLY A 239 13.41 -5.65 8.95
C GLY A 239 13.21 -4.17 8.64
N ASN A 240 12.43 -3.43 9.44
CA ASN A 240 12.18 -2.01 9.22
C ASN A 240 13.48 -1.21 9.21
N PRO A 241 13.76 -0.40 8.15
CA PRO A 241 15.04 0.29 7.99
C PRO A 241 15.18 1.54 8.86
N ALA A 242 14.13 1.99 9.55
CA ALA A 242 14.16 3.23 10.34
C ALA A 242 15.26 3.21 11.40
N PRO A 243 16.00 4.31 11.55
CA PRO A 243 17.09 4.39 12.53
C PRO A 243 16.62 4.29 13.98
N LEU A 244 15.43 4.79 14.28
CA LEU A 244 14.77 4.71 15.58
C LEU A 244 13.59 3.73 15.54
N SER A 245 13.15 3.26 16.71
CA SER A 245 12.00 2.37 16.80
C SER A 245 10.70 3.07 16.40
N TRP A 246 9.81 2.34 15.74
CA TRP A 246 8.42 2.74 15.51
C TRP A 246 7.56 2.31 16.70
N ASN A 247 7.62 3.06 17.81
CA ASN A 247 6.78 2.79 18.97
C ASN A 247 5.32 3.21 18.74
N VAL A 248 4.43 2.89 19.69
CA VAL A 248 2.99 3.13 19.56
C VAL A 248 2.68 4.61 19.32
N ASP A 249 3.31 5.53 20.03
CA ASP A 249 3.02 6.96 19.91
C ASP A 249 3.46 7.50 18.54
N ARG A 250 4.67 7.16 18.09
CA ARG A 250 5.18 7.55 16.76
C ARG A 250 4.36 6.98 15.63
N LEU A 251 3.91 5.72 15.75
CA LEU A 251 3.00 5.10 14.78
C LEU A 251 1.63 5.77 14.80
N THR A 252 1.10 6.09 15.98
CA THR A 252 -0.18 6.79 16.10
C THR A 252 -0.12 8.14 15.40
N ASP A 253 0.92 8.94 15.67
CA ASP A 253 1.11 10.24 15.02
C ASP A 253 1.22 10.09 13.50
N TYR A 254 2.07 9.16 13.02
CA TYR A 254 2.30 8.96 11.61
C TYR A 254 1.05 8.45 10.86
N LEU A 255 0.33 7.48 11.41
CA LEU A 255 -0.89 6.95 10.79
C LEU A 255 -2.05 7.96 10.83
N ARG A 256 -2.04 8.89 11.79
CA ARG A 256 -3.05 9.95 11.90
C ARG A 256 -2.76 11.14 11.00
N THR A 257 -1.50 11.58 10.94
CA THR A 257 -1.12 12.88 10.34
C THR A 257 -0.24 12.76 9.11
N GLY A 258 0.29 11.59 8.81
CA GLY A 258 1.27 11.36 7.74
C GLY A 258 2.68 11.82 8.10
N ALA A 259 2.96 12.22 9.36
CA ALA A 259 4.25 12.79 9.71
C ALA A 259 4.65 12.53 11.17
N THR A 260 5.95 12.43 11.39
CA THR A 260 6.56 12.47 12.72
C THR A 260 7.97 13.07 12.63
N ALA A 261 8.33 13.92 13.59
CA ALA A 261 9.62 14.58 13.61
C ALA A 261 10.82 13.61 13.63
N LEU A 262 10.61 12.38 14.08
CA LEU A 262 11.65 11.37 14.24
C LEU A 262 11.76 10.36 13.07
N HIS A 263 10.81 10.38 12.10
CA HIS A 263 10.84 9.43 10.98
C HIS A 263 10.56 10.08 9.62
N GLY A 264 10.13 11.36 9.62
CA GLY A 264 9.78 12.07 8.39
C GLY A 264 8.29 11.99 8.07
N VAL A 265 7.97 12.01 6.77
CA VAL A 265 6.61 12.17 6.26
C VAL A 265 6.22 11.04 5.32
N ALA A 266 4.93 10.77 5.22
CA ALA A 266 4.36 9.90 4.21
C ALA A 266 4.45 10.58 2.84
N ALA A 267 5.05 9.92 1.87
CA ALA A 267 5.17 10.38 0.50
C ALA A 267 4.65 9.31 -0.48
N GLY A 268 4.36 9.73 -1.71
CA GLY A 268 3.85 8.84 -2.74
C GLY A 268 2.57 8.11 -2.31
N PRO A 269 2.40 6.81 -2.65
CA PRO A 269 1.19 6.06 -2.32
C PRO A 269 0.83 6.06 -0.83
N MET A 270 1.82 6.06 0.06
CA MET A 270 1.55 6.06 1.51
C MET A 270 0.91 7.36 1.98
N SER A 271 1.17 8.50 1.32
CA SER A 271 0.51 9.76 1.62
C SER A 271 -1.01 9.66 1.46
N ALA A 272 -1.46 9.12 0.34
CA ALA A 272 -2.89 8.91 0.08
C ALA A 272 -3.51 7.88 1.05
N VAL A 273 -2.78 6.81 1.42
CA VAL A 273 -3.25 5.86 2.46
C VAL A 273 -3.58 6.59 3.75
N VAL A 274 -2.71 7.51 4.20
CA VAL A 274 -2.95 8.26 5.43
C VAL A 274 -4.05 9.29 5.26
N HIS A 275 -3.92 10.19 4.27
CA HIS A 275 -4.76 11.38 4.17
C HIS A 275 -6.16 11.10 3.64
N ASP A 276 -6.30 10.20 2.66
CA ASP A 276 -7.59 9.87 2.05
C ASP A 276 -8.24 8.63 2.70
N GLY A 277 -7.44 7.77 3.33
CA GLY A 277 -7.88 6.52 3.93
C GLY A 277 -8.01 6.58 5.45
N LEU A 278 -6.86 6.52 6.13
CA LEU A 278 -6.81 6.33 7.59
C LEU A 278 -7.33 7.55 8.36
N SER A 279 -7.27 8.75 7.80
CA SER A 279 -7.77 9.98 8.42
C SER A 279 -9.25 9.91 8.82
N ALA A 280 -10.04 9.04 8.19
CA ALA A 280 -11.45 8.83 8.53
C ALA A 280 -11.67 7.93 9.76
N LEU A 281 -10.65 7.14 10.17
CA LEU A 281 -10.76 6.22 11.29
C LEU A 281 -10.82 6.99 12.64
N PRO A 282 -11.54 6.46 13.65
CA PRO A 282 -11.46 6.95 15.02
C PRO A 282 -10.04 6.85 15.58
N ASP A 283 -9.68 7.76 16.51
CA ASP A 283 -8.36 7.73 17.16
C ASP A 283 -8.06 6.41 17.86
N SER A 284 -9.08 5.77 18.44
CA SER A 284 -8.96 4.44 19.04
C SER A 284 -8.55 3.36 18.03
N ASP A 285 -9.03 3.42 16.81
CA ASP A 285 -8.68 2.47 15.75
C ASP A 285 -7.26 2.72 15.23
N ILE A 286 -6.87 3.99 15.04
CA ILE A 286 -5.49 4.35 14.68
C ILE A 286 -4.51 3.87 15.76
N ARG A 287 -4.84 4.09 17.05
CA ARG A 287 -4.00 3.62 18.13
C ARG A 287 -3.94 2.10 18.20
N ALA A 288 -5.05 1.41 17.99
CA ALA A 288 -5.06 -0.06 17.90
C ALA A 288 -4.15 -0.59 16.79
N MET A 289 -4.20 0.01 15.60
CA MET A 289 -3.28 -0.31 14.50
C MET A 289 -1.82 -0.07 14.91
N ALA A 290 -1.53 1.04 15.59
CA ALA A 290 -0.20 1.37 16.09
C ALA A 290 0.30 0.34 17.12
N VAL A 291 -0.56 -0.14 18.02
CA VAL A 291 -0.21 -1.19 19.00
C VAL A 291 0.15 -2.50 18.30
N TYR A 292 -0.64 -2.92 17.32
CA TYR A 292 -0.35 -4.13 16.54
C TYR A 292 0.97 -3.99 15.76
N LEU A 293 1.16 -2.89 15.04
CA LEU A 293 2.37 -2.66 14.24
C LEU A 293 3.62 -2.48 15.10
N ALA A 294 3.51 -1.89 16.29
CA ALA A 294 4.63 -1.77 17.23
C ALA A 294 5.08 -3.14 17.77
N ASP A 295 4.14 -4.04 18.03
CA ASP A 295 4.45 -5.43 18.40
C ASP A 295 5.11 -6.18 17.22
N LEU A 296 4.56 -6.03 16.01
CA LEU A 296 5.06 -6.64 14.79
C LEU A 296 6.52 -6.25 14.49
N ASN A 297 6.90 -4.99 14.70
CA ASN A 297 8.26 -4.51 14.45
C ASN A 297 9.22 -4.69 15.64
N GLY A 298 8.79 -5.28 16.73
CA GLY A 298 9.63 -5.50 17.93
C GLY A 298 10.06 -4.20 18.63
N SER A 299 9.24 -3.16 18.57
CA SER A 299 9.56 -1.81 19.01
C SER A 299 9.96 -1.74 20.50
N ALA A 300 9.37 -2.57 21.35
CA ALA A 300 9.67 -2.59 22.79
C ALA A 300 11.15 -2.87 23.07
N ALA A 301 11.74 -3.84 22.36
CA ALA A 301 13.16 -4.17 22.52
C ALA A 301 14.09 -3.13 21.88
N ARG A 302 13.63 -2.47 20.81
CA ARG A 302 14.43 -1.48 20.07
C ARG A 302 14.46 -0.11 20.76
N SER A 303 13.40 0.28 21.44
CA SER A 303 13.23 1.61 22.03
C SER A 303 14.20 1.91 23.18
N GLU A 304 14.75 0.89 23.85
CA GLU A 304 15.73 1.07 24.92
C GLU A 304 17.01 1.81 24.48
N ALA A 305 17.37 1.70 23.21
CA ALA A 305 18.55 2.36 22.64
C ALA A 305 18.24 3.69 21.92
N ASP A 306 16.98 4.07 21.78
CA ASP A 306 16.55 5.20 20.93
C ASP A 306 17.17 6.52 21.35
N ASP A 307 17.22 6.86 22.64
CA ASP A 307 17.76 8.16 23.09
C ASP A 307 19.25 8.28 22.79
N THR A 308 20.01 7.20 23.05
CA THR A 308 21.44 7.17 22.74
C THR A 308 21.69 7.27 21.24
N ARG A 309 20.89 6.54 20.46
CA ARG A 309 21.00 6.55 18.99
C ARG A 309 20.57 7.89 18.40
N LEU A 310 19.50 8.50 18.89
CA LEU A 310 19.06 9.84 18.50
C LEU A 310 20.18 10.86 18.73
N ALA A 311 20.77 10.88 19.94
CA ALA A 311 21.86 11.80 20.25
C ALA A 311 23.08 11.62 19.33
N ALA A 312 23.42 10.37 18.99
CA ALA A 312 24.52 10.07 18.07
C ALA A 312 24.23 10.55 16.64
N LEU A 313 23.02 10.32 16.14
CA LEU A 313 22.59 10.74 14.81
C LEU A 313 22.54 12.25 14.68
N LEU A 314 21.98 12.96 15.66
CA LEU A 314 21.96 14.43 15.68
C LEU A 314 23.37 15.02 15.71
N LYS A 315 24.30 14.37 16.42
CA LYS A 315 25.69 14.79 16.44
C LYS A 315 26.38 14.59 15.08
N SER A 316 26.11 13.48 14.40
CA SER A 316 26.71 13.21 13.08
C SER A 316 26.17 14.17 12.01
N SER A 317 24.88 14.47 12.02
CA SER A 317 24.26 15.39 11.06
C SER A 317 24.55 16.87 11.32
N ALA A 318 25.07 17.22 12.51
CA ALA A 318 25.41 18.59 12.88
C ALA A 318 26.71 19.10 12.26
N VAL A 319 27.45 18.25 11.53
CA VAL A 319 28.70 18.69 10.85
C VAL A 319 28.37 19.77 9.83
N ASP A 320 29.03 20.95 10.01
CA ASP A 320 28.77 22.08 9.13
C ASP A 320 29.30 21.80 7.70
N PRO A 321 28.40 21.70 6.70
CA PRO A 321 28.79 21.36 5.34
C PRO A 321 29.65 22.42 4.67
N ARG A 322 29.74 23.65 5.22
CA ARG A 322 30.57 24.75 4.67
C ARG A 322 32.05 24.46 4.72
N HIS A 323 32.47 23.54 5.56
CA HIS A 323 33.87 23.16 5.72
C HIS A 323 34.27 21.88 5.02
N LEU A 324 33.37 21.31 4.22
CA LEU A 324 33.59 20.06 3.49
C LEU A 324 33.91 20.36 2.02
N PHE A 325 34.96 19.74 1.51
CA PHE A 325 35.37 19.80 0.11
C PHE A 325 34.88 18.52 -0.61
N ASP A 326 33.61 18.42 -0.80
CA ASP A 326 32.93 17.27 -1.41
C ASP A 326 31.81 17.76 -2.33
N ALA A 327 31.74 17.22 -3.55
CA ALA A 327 30.75 17.65 -4.54
C ALA A 327 29.28 17.46 -4.07
N GLY A 328 29.00 16.39 -3.31
CA GLY A 328 27.69 16.16 -2.73
C GLY A 328 27.38 17.14 -1.58
N ALA A 329 28.39 17.50 -0.76
CA ALA A 329 28.25 18.54 0.25
C ALA A 329 27.97 19.91 -0.39
N ASP A 330 28.57 20.22 -1.55
CA ASP A 330 28.29 21.45 -2.29
C ASP A 330 26.82 21.51 -2.77
N VAL A 331 26.31 20.42 -3.33
CA VAL A 331 24.90 20.31 -3.71
C VAL A 331 23.99 20.43 -2.49
N TYR A 332 24.32 19.74 -1.39
CA TYR A 332 23.53 19.81 -0.14
C TYR A 332 23.47 21.26 0.39
N ARG A 333 24.60 21.97 0.43
CA ARG A 333 24.64 23.39 0.86
C ARG A 333 23.77 24.28 -0.01
N ALA A 334 23.85 24.10 -1.32
CA ALA A 334 23.19 24.98 -2.27
C ALA A 334 21.66 24.76 -2.33
N ALA A 335 21.20 23.50 -2.21
CA ALA A 335 19.82 23.14 -2.49
C ALA A 335 19.02 22.66 -1.26
N CYS A 336 19.67 22.12 -0.22
CA CYS A 336 18.99 21.36 0.82
C CYS A 336 19.17 21.95 2.24
N ALA A 337 20.36 22.47 2.57
CA ALA A 337 20.72 22.85 3.92
C ALA A 337 19.84 23.95 4.52
N SER A 338 19.28 24.85 3.70
CA SER A 338 18.35 25.90 4.17
C SER A 338 17.14 25.33 4.93
N CYS A 339 16.67 24.13 4.55
CA CYS A 339 15.54 23.45 5.18
C CYS A 339 15.94 22.26 6.04
N HIS A 340 17.09 21.61 5.78
CA HIS A 340 17.45 20.33 6.39
C HIS A 340 18.65 20.37 7.35
N TYR A 341 19.41 21.46 7.39
CA TYR A 341 20.54 21.57 8.34
C TYR A 341 20.06 22.09 9.69
N ASN A 342 20.09 21.27 10.72
CA ASN A 342 19.56 21.56 12.05
C ASN A 342 20.63 21.96 13.09
N SER A 343 21.92 21.81 12.81
CA SER A 343 23.02 22.16 13.75
C SER A 343 22.82 21.56 15.15
N ALA A 344 22.45 20.27 15.21
CA ALA A 344 22.14 19.54 16.45
C ALA A 344 20.90 20.03 17.24
N ASN A 345 20.08 20.92 16.68
CA ASN A 345 18.81 21.27 17.30
C ASN A 345 17.84 20.06 17.27
N PRO A 346 16.89 19.99 18.20
CA PRO A 346 15.88 18.94 18.18
C PRO A 346 15.14 18.86 16.82
N PRO A 347 14.86 17.67 16.31
CA PRO A 347 14.12 17.50 15.07
C PRO A 347 12.74 18.16 15.13
N SER A 348 12.29 18.69 14.02
CA SER A 348 10.94 19.25 13.88
C SER A 348 10.32 18.84 12.57
N LEU A 349 8.98 18.88 12.49
CA LEU A 349 8.25 18.58 11.27
C LEU A 349 8.56 19.56 10.12
N LEU A 350 8.85 20.84 10.46
CA LEU A 350 9.17 21.88 9.47
C LEU A 350 10.63 21.84 9.00
N ARG A 351 11.50 21.19 9.76
CA ARG A 351 12.93 20.97 9.44
C ARG A 351 13.27 19.52 9.69
N PRO A 352 12.83 18.60 8.80
CA PRO A 352 13.05 17.18 8.97
C PRO A 352 14.56 16.87 9.03
N GLU A 353 14.95 16.09 10.04
CA GLU A 353 16.32 15.62 10.21
C GLU A 353 16.56 14.44 9.27
N LEU A 354 17.44 14.62 8.29
CA LEU A 354 17.68 13.60 7.27
C LEU A 354 18.32 12.33 7.84
N ALA A 355 19.14 12.44 8.88
CA ALA A 355 19.74 11.27 9.55
C ALA A 355 18.72 10.34 10.20
N LEU A 356 17.49 10.81 10.42
CA LEU A 356 16.38 10.02 10.99
C LEU A 356 15.46 9.42 9.93
N ASN A 357 15.62 9.80 8.66
CA ASN A 357 14.71 9.38 7.60
C ASN A 357 15.03 7.97 7.09
N SER A 358 14.04 7.09 7.09
CA SER A 358 14.16 5.71 6.62
C SER A 358 14.57 5.61 5.14
N ALA A 359 14.25 6.58 4.31
CA ALA A 359 14.68 6.61 2.90
C ALA A 359 16.22 6.69 2.76
N LEU A 360 16.93 7.30 3.73
CA LEU A 360 18.39 7.30 3.73
C LEU A 360 19.00 6.02 4.30
N THR A 361 18.29 5.30 5.15
CA THR A 361 18.77 4.05 5.78
C THR A 361 18.29 2.80 5.07
N SER A 362 17.31 2.92 4.13
CA SER A 362 16.88 1.79 3.31
C SER A 362 18.02 1.20 2.47
N PRO A 363 18.06 -0.13 2.27
CA PRO A 363 18.98 -0.77 1.34
C PRO A 363 18.83 -0.27 -0.10
N ASP A 364 17.63 0.11 -0.50
CA ASP A 364 17.31 0.61 -1.84
C ASP A 364 17.18 2.14 -1.85
N PRO A 365 17.77 2.86 -2.83
CA PRO A 365 17.74 4.31 -2.90
C PRO A 365 16.44 4.90 -3.48
N THR A 366 15.52 4.08 -3.97
CA THR A 366 14.36 4.53 -4.77
C THR A 366 13.55 5.60 -4.06
N ASN A 367 13.18 5.39 -2.80
CA ASN A 367 12.38 6.39 -2.05
C ASN A 367 13.11 7.72 -1.87
N PHE A 368 14.41 7.67 -1.59
CA PHE A 368 15.22 8.87 -1.54
C PHE A 368 15.23 9.61 -2.89
N LEU A 369 15.45 8.89 -3.98
CA LEU A 369 15.47 9.43 -5.33
C LEU A 369 14.10 9.99 -5.76
N GLN A 370 13.01 9.29 -5.45
CA GLN A 370 11.64 9.76 -5.71
C GLN A 370 11.39 11.11 -5.02
N VAL A 371 11.69 11.19 -3.71
CA VAL A 371 11.49 12.42 -2.94
C VAL A 371 12.37 13.56 -3.44
N VAL A 372 13.63 13.31 -3.77
CA VAL A 372 14.54 14.36 -4.29
C VAL A 372 14.09 14.82 -5.68
N MET A 373 13.77 13.90 -6.57
CA MET A 373 13.43 14.26 -7.95
C MET A 373 12.05 14.87 -8.11
N HIS A 374 11.05 14.31 -7.44
CA HIS A 374 9.64 14.67 -7.63
C HIS A 374 9.09 15.54 -6.51
N GLY A 375 9.81 15.65 -5.38
CA GLY A 375 9.39 16.43 -4.22
C GLY A 375 8.34 15.72 -3.38
N VAL A 376 7.77 16.49 -2.43
CA VAL A 376 6.59 16.13 -1.65
C VAL A 376 5.61 17.28 -1.78
N GLY A 377 4.43 17.02 -2.36
CA GLY A 377 3.44 18.06 -2.66
C GLY A 377 2.76 18.63 -1.42
N VAL A 378 2.11 19.78 -1.56
CA VAL A 378 1.40 20.46 -0.46
C VAL A 378 0.20 19.69 0.08
N ALA A 379 -0.32 18.73 -0.68
CA ALA A 379 -1.40 17.83 -0.26
C ALA A 379 -0.86 16.51 0.33
N GLU A 380 0.45 16.30 0.30
CA GLU A 380 1.15 15.14 0.84
C GLU A 380 1.84 15.50 2.16
N GLY A 381 2.37 14.50 2.84
CA GLY A 381 3.15 14.69 4.04
C GLY A 381 2.45 15.56 5.09
N ILE A 382 2.92 16.78 5.29
CA ILE A 382 2.31 17.76 6.21
C ILE A 382 1.53 18.77 5.37
N PRO A 383 0.21 18.89 5.51
CA PRO A 383 -0.57 19.83 4.74
C PRO A 383 -0.03 21.26 4.83
N GLY A 384 0.14 21.91 3.66
CA GLY A 384 0.68 23.26 3.54
C GLY A 384 2.20 23.37 3.55
N THR A 385 2.93 22.27 3.74
CA THR A 385 4.39 22.19 3.62
C THR A 385 4.75 21.41 2.37
N MET A 386 5.76 21.84 1.64
CA MET A 386 6.23 21.10 0.47
C MET A 386 7.75 21.01 0.42
N MET A 387 8.25 19.92 -0.13
CA MET A 387 9.62 19.80 -0.64
C MET A 387 9.59 19.97 -2.15
N PRO A 388 10.31 20.94 -2.73
CA PRO A 388 10.28 21.17 -4.17
C PRO A 388 10.94 20.01 -4.94
N PRO A 389 10.51 19.73 -6.19
CA PRO A 389 11.15 18.75 -7.06
C PRO A 389 12.47 19.29 -7.61
N PHE A 390 13.51 18.45 -7.63
CA PHE A 390 14.83 18.82 -8.14
C PHE A 390 15.20 18.13 -9.47
N ALA A 391 14.34 17.33 -10.07
CA ALA A 391 14.64 16.60 -11.30
C ALA A 391 15.09 17.51 -12.47
N ALA A 392 14.54 18.73 -12.58
CA ALA A 392 14.93 19.68 -13.61
C ALA A 392 16.14 20.57 -13.22
N ALA A 393 16.43 20.67 -11.92
CA ALA A 393 17.47 21.55 -11.39
C ALA A 393 18.83 20.88 -11.20
N LEU A 394 18.83 19.55 -10.97
CA LEU A 394 20.03 18.78 -10.73
C LEU A 394 20.27 17.75 -11.85
N SER A 395 21.53 17.68 -12.28
CA SER A 395 22.00 16.62 -13.17
C SER A 395 22.09 15.27 -12.44
N ASP A 396 22.14 14.17 -13.20
CA ASP A 396 22.30 12.83 -12.62
C ASP A 396 23.57 12.69 -11.78
N ALA A 397 24.65 13.36 -12.21
CA ALA A 397 25.93 13.37 -11.48
C ALA A 397 25.80 14.11 -10.13
N GLU A 398 25.07 15.23 -10.09
CA GLU A 398 24.82 15.96 -8.84
C GLU A 398 23.90 15.20 -7.90
N ILE A 399 22.86 14.53 -8.41
CA ILE A 399 21.98 13.68 -7.61
C ILE A 399 22.77 12.49 -7.04
N GLN A 400 23.66 11.88 -7.84
CA GLN A 400 24.52 10.79 -7.37
C GLN A 400 25.50 11.25 -6.29
N ALA A 401 26.12 12.42 -6.47
CA ALA A 401 27.02 13.00 -5.48
C ALA A 401 26.28 13.32 -4.17
N LEU A 402 25.11 13.96 -4.25
CA LEU A 402 24.24 14.25 -3.11
C LEU A 402 23.86 12.98 -2.35
N ALA A 403 23.37 11.95 -3.07
CA ALA A 403 22.98 10.67 -2.48
C ALA A 403 24.14 9.99 -1.75
N SER A 404 25.31 9.97 -2.37
CA SER A 404 26.53 9.40 -1.79
C SER A 404 26.97 10.15 -0.54
N TYR A 405 26.97 11.48 -0.59
CA TYR A 405 27.31 12.33 0.54
C TYR A 405 26.37 12.13 1.72
N LEU A 406 25.06 12.24 1.51
CA LEU A 406 24.07 12.10 2.58
C LEU A 406 24.12 10.70 3.21
N ARG A 407 24.23 9.65 2.39
CA ARG A 407 24.33 8.28 2.87
C ARG A 407 25.55 8.05 3.76
N SER A 408 26.72 8.56 3.36
CA SER A 408 27.97 8.37 4.07
C SER A 408 28.13 9.27 5.29
N SER A 409 27.59 10.49 5.26
CA SER A 409 27.75 11.47 6.34
C SER A 409 26.69 11.39 7.42
N MET A 410 25.47 10.96 7.06
CA MET A 410 24.30 10.98 7.95
C MET A 410 23.85 9.59 8.41
N THR A 411 24.43 8.51 7.87
CA THR A 411 24.06 7.14 8.27
C THR A 411 25.29 6.27 8.50
N ASP A 412 25.10 5.16 9.21
CA ASP A 412 26.07 4.07 9.38
C ASP A 412 25.96 2.98 8.32
N ARG A 413 25.18 3.23 7.26
CA ARG A 413 24.88 2.23 6.22
C ARG A 413 25.92 2.26 5.10
N PRO A 414 26.19 1.09 4.47
CA PRO A 414 27.07 1.03 3.32
C PRO A 414 26.54 1.89 2.17
N PRO A 415 27.42 2.36 1.27
CA PRO A 415 27.01 3.06 0.06
C PRO A 415 26.01 2.24 -0.76
N TRP A 416 25.06 2.92 -1.40
CA TRP A 416 24.21 2.27 -2.37
C TRP A 416 25.00 1.86 -3.62
N THR A 417 24.70 0.69 -4.14
CA THR A 417 25.24 0.22 -5.42
C THR A 417 24.35 0.69 -6.57
N ASP A 418 24.93 0.77 -7.78
CA ASP A 418 24.18 1.05 -9.03
C ASP A 418 23.30 2.32 -9.02
N LEU A 419 23.68 3.35 -8.26
CA LEU A 419 22.94 4.61 -8.16
C LEU A 419 22.56 5.21 -9.53
N SER A 420 23.48 5.18 -10.50
CA SER A 420 23.21 5.70 -11.84
C SER A 420 22.05 5.00 -12.54
N ARG A 421 21.89 3.68 -12.35
CA ARG A 421 20.76 2.91 -12.87
C ARG A 421 19.47 3.30 -12.19
N HIS A 422 19.46 3.40 -10.84
CA HIS A 422 18.28 3.82 -10.08
C HIS A 422 17.85 5.25 -10.45
N ILE A 423 18.79 6.18 -10.59
CA ILE A 423 18.53 7.55 -11.05
C ILE A 423 17.85 7.55 -12.40
N ALA A 424 18.39 6.78 -13.38
CA ALA A 424 17.81 6.69 -14.72
C ALA A 424 16.39 6.09 -14.70
N THR A 425 16.14 5.08 -13.87
CA THR A 425 14.83 4.44 -13.70
C THR A 425 13.81 5.41 -13.14
N VAL A 426 14.13 6.10 -12.04
CA VAL A 426 13.23 7.09 -11.43
C VAL A 426 12.96 8.26 -12.37
N ARG A 427 14.00 8.78 -13.07
CA ARG A 427 13.84 9.88 -14.02
C ARG A 427 12.92 9.56 -15.19
N LYS A 428 12.87 8.31 -15.64
CA LYS A 428 11.94 7.85 -16.69
C LYS A 428 10.52 7.60 -16.19
N GLY A 429 10.28 7.62 -14.88
CA GLY A 429 9.01 7.23 -14.28
C GLY A 429 8.72 5.73 -14.45
N GLU A 430 9.75 4.91 -14.64
CA GLU A 430 9.64 3.45 -14.71
C GLU A 430 9.50 2.89 -13.29
N ALA A 431 8.58 1.93 -13.10
CA ALA A 431 8.47 1.23 -11.84
C ALA A 431 9.78 0.46 -11.56
N GLY A 432 10.35 0.61 -10.38
CA GLY A 432 11.47 -0.21 -9.93
C GLY A 432 11.07 -1.69 -9.98
N SER A 433 11.91 -2.50 -10.57
CA SER A 433 11.71 -3.96 -10.72
C SER A 433 12.29 -4.70 -9.52
#